data_f4638f3c8f4587ba58cdf07981be70d3
#
_entry.id   f4638f3c8f4587ba58cdf07981be70d3
#
_cell.length_a   1.000
_cell.length_b   1.000
_cell.length_c   1.000
_cell.angle_alpha   90.00
_cell.angle_beta   90.00
_cell.angle_gamma   90.00
#
_symmetry.space_group_name_H-M   'P 1'
#
loop_
_entity.id
_entity.type
_entity.pdbx_description
1 polymer ?
#
loop_
_entity_poly.entity_id
_entity_poly.type
_entity_poly.pdbx_seq_one_letter_code
_entity_poly.pdbx_strand_id
1 'polypeptide(L)'
;MKDKQGAGKPRTISDESRVWLIKVACTKPKDLGYPHEIWSQRLLARHIRKNCIKEGHPDLSKISQGTISKILNASNIKPHKIRSYTAKVDPDFDIKAKNVLEVYNEAKKLRENSKKKNELDRAILSCDEKSGIQAIGNKYPDLMPVEGKYPTIARDNEYVRHGTLSLFACINLVSGKISHKVLPRNRSREFIKFLSIIESTNPVEEITMTLDNYKTHTSKETRSYLDTIKRKFKFVFTPIHASWLNAIENFFSRITRNLLGTIRVESIDELSKRIDLYIEQLNEEPTKPSWKYRLEQKEKIPGGIII
;
A
#
# COMPACT_ATOMS: atom_id res chain seq x y z
N MET A 1 -15.40 52.63 1.19
CA MET A 1 -15.90 52.47 -0.19
C MET A 1 -15.50 51.09 -0.66
N LYS A 2 -16.47 50.20 -0.88
CA LYS A 2 -16.18 48.87 -1.50
C LYS A 2 -16.16 49.09 -3.02
N ASP A 3 -15.03 48.78 -3.65
CA ASP A 3 -14.92 48.80 -5.10
C ASP A 3 -16.00 47.94 -5.74
N LYS A 4 -16.75 48.52 -6.69
CA LYS A 4 -17.68 47.79 -7.53
C LYS A 4 -16.88 46.80 -8.36
N GLN A 5 -17.14 45.49 -8.24
CA GLN A 5 -16.60 44.48 -9.16
C GLN A 5 -16.91 44.90 -10.60
N GLY A 6 -15.87 45.28 -11.34
CA GLY A 6 -15.97 45.62 -12.77
C GLY A 6 -16.47 44.38 -13.54
N ALA A 7 -17.33 44.58 -14.50
CA ALA A 7 -17.77 43.56 -15.44
C ALA A 7 -16.53 43.02 -16.19
N GLY A 8 -15.99 41.86 -15.77
CA GLY A 8 -14.84 41.25 -16.40
C GLY A 8 -15.09 40.99 -17.88
N LYS A 9 -14.01 40.85 -18.67
CA LYS A 9 -14.10 40.54 -20.13
C LYS A 9 -15.10 39.40 -20.37
N PRO A 10 -16.08 39.60 -21.29
CA PRO A 10 -17.08 38.57 -21.62
C PRO A 10 -16.44 37.23 -21.86
N ARG A 11 -17.06 36.17 -21.33
CA ARG A 11 -16.58 34.80 -21.54
C ARG A 11 -16.66 34.46 -23.04
N THR A 12 -15.55 34.13 -23.66
CA THR A 12 -15.47 33.77 -25.06
C THR A 12 -15.94 32.35 -25.37
N ILE A 13 -16.13 31.51 -24.36
CA ILE A 13 -16.57 30.11 -24.47
C ILE A 13 -17.93 30.01 -23.77
N SER A 14 -18.94 29.56 -24.53
CA SER A 14 -20.31 29.39 -24.04
C SER A 14 -20.41 28.30 -22.93
N ASP A 15 -21.46 28.35 -22.15
CA ASP A 15 -21.66 27.35 -21.10
C ASP A 15 -22.02 25.98 -21.70
N GLU A 16 -22.73 25.93 -22.85
CA GLU A 16 -22.98 24.70 -23.60
C GLU A 16 -21.69 24.05 -24.08
N SER A 17 -20.79 24.84 -24.65
CA SER A 17 -19.46 24.37 -25.10
C SER A 17 -18.62 23.83 -23.94
N ARG A 18 -18.71 24.44 -22.75
CA ARG A 18 -18.04 23.93 -21.53
C ARG A 18 -18.63 22.60 -21.09
N VAL A 19 -19.96 22.46 -21.07
CA VAL A 19 -20.64 21.20 -20.71
C VAL A 19 -20.25 20.10 -21.69
N TRP A 20 -20.22 20.37 -22.99
CA TRP A 20 -19.79 19.38 -23.98
C TRP A 20 -18.33 18.98 -23.79
N LEU A 21 -17.40 19.92 -23.54
CA LEU A 21 -16.01 19.63 -23.24
C LEU A 21 -15.87 18.73 -22.02
N ILE A 22 -16.63 19.00 -20.97
CA ILE A 22 -16.64 18.20 -19.74
C ILE A 22 -17.17 16.79 -20.02
N LYS A 23 -18.25 16.66 -20.80
CA LYS A 23 -18.79 15.37 -21.22
C LYS A 23 -17.73 14.54 -21.96
N VAL A 24 -17.03 15.15 -22.93
CA VAL A 24 -15.93 14.49 -23.65
C VAL A 24 -14.81 14.06 -22.69
N ALA A 25 -14.43 14.93 -21.75
CA ALA A 25 -13.39 14.62 -20.77
C ALA A 25 -13.76 13.47 -19.83
N CYS A 26 -15.05 13.26 -19.56
CA CYS A 26 -15.59 12.15 -18.77
C CYS A 26 -15.81 10.86 -19.58
N THR A 27 -15.69 10.92 -20.91
CA THR A 27 -15.76 9.74 -21.78
C THR A 27 -14.37 9.17 -21.97
N LYS A 28 -14.21 7.86 -21.99
CA LYS A 28 -12.89 7.25 -22.23
C LYS A 28 -12.43 7.54 -23.67
N PRO A 29 -11.13 7.87 -23.89
CA PRO A 29 -10.61 8.09 -25.24
C PRO A 29 -10.88 6.91 -26.18
N LYS A 30 -10.78 5.66 -25.69
CA LYS A 30 -11.03 4.46 -26.51
C LYS A 30 -12.45 4.38 -27.06
N ASP A 31 -13.43 4.86 -26.34
CA ASP A 31 -14.83 4.89 -26.77
C ASP A 31 -15.05 5.89 -27.92
N LEU A 32 -14.07 6.78 -28.14
CA LEU A 32 -14.00 7.77 -29.22
C LEU A 32 -12.96 7.41 -30.29
N GLY A 33 -12.51 6.13 -30.32
CA GLY A 33 -11.62 5.59 -31.36
C GLY A 33 -10.12 5.84 -31.13
N TYR A 34 -9.70 6.20 -29.92
CA TYR A 34 -8.29 6.36 -29.58
C TYR A 34 -7.75 5.11 -28.86
N PRO A 35 -6.45 4.77 -29.00
CA PRO A 35 -5.87 3.61 -28.29
C PRO A 35 -5.54 3.89 -26.83
N HIS A 36 -6.03 4.97 -26.24
CA HIS A 36 -5.68 5.44 -24.90
C HIS A 36 -6.81 5.15 -23.90
N GLU A 37 -6.49 4.75 -22.69
CA GLU A 37 -7.47 4.56 -21.59
C GLU A 37 -7.82 5.85 -20.85
N ILE A 38 -6.91 6.84 -20.86
CA ILE A 38 -7.08 8.13 -20.19
C ILE A 38 -6.70 9.28 -21.08
N TRP A 39 -7.29 10.44 -20.85
CA TRP A 39 -6.95 11.66 -21.56
C TRP A 39 -5.64 12.27 -21.04
N SER A 40 -4.66 12.48 -21.90
CA SER A 40 -3.70 13.55 -21.65
C SER A 40 -4.34 14.89 -22.06
N GLN A 41 -3.92 15.98 -21.43
CA GLN A 41 -4.43 17.33 -21.78
C GLN A 41 -4.20 17.66 -23.27
N ARG A 42 -3.07 17.21 -23.82
CA ARG A 42 -2.73 17.40 -25.24
C ARG A 42 -3.66 16.63 -26.17
N LEU A 43 -3.96 15.38 -25.84
CA LEU A 43 -4.86 14.53 -26.61
C LEU A 43 -6.28 15.07 -26.58
N LEU A 44 -6.78 15.44 -25.39
CA LEU A 44 -8.10 16.05 -25.22
C LEU A 44 -8.22 17.35 -26.01
N ALA A 45 -7.24 18.24 -25.94
CA ALA A 45 -7.25 19.49 -26.69
C ALA A 45 -7.29 19.25 -28.21
N ARG A 46 -6.54 18.24 -28.70
CA ARG A 46 -6.57 17.86 -30.11
C ARG A 46 -7.94 17.33 -30.54
N HIS A 47 -8.54 16.45 -29.71
CA HIS A 47 -9.87 15.91 -29.96
C HIS A 47 -10.93 17.02 -30.02
N ILE A 48 -10.96 17.88 -29.00
CA ILE A 48 -11.90 19.02 -28.93
C ILE A 48 -11.79 19.88 -30.17
N ARG A 49 -10.60 20.37 -30.53
CA ARG A 49 -10.40 21.22 -31.71
C ARG A 49 -10.82 20.55 -33.02
N LYS A 50 -10.60 19.24 -33.15
CA LYS A 50 -10.94 18.47 -34.35
C LYS A 50 -12.47 18.31 -34.54
N ASN A 51 -13.21 18.18 -33.45
CA ASN A 51 -14.60 17.76 -33.48
C ASN A 51 -15.60 18.90 -33.12
N CYS A 52 -15.14 19.96 -32.45
CA CYS A 52 -16.03 21.00 -31.90
C CYS A 52 -16.95 21.66 -32.95
N ILE A 53 -16.50 21.89 -34.15
CA ILE A 53 -17.33 22.53 -35.22
C ILE A 53 -18.46 21.58 -35.61
N LYS A 54 -18.15 20.29 -35.83
CA LYS A 54 -19.12 19.24 -36.17
C LYS A 54 -20.16 19.03 -35.08
N GLU A 55 -19.76 19.19 -33.85
CA GLU A 55 -20.61 19.00 -32.64
C GLU A 55 -21.32 20.31 -32.21
N GLY A 56 -21.24 21.40 -33.02
CA GLY A 56 -21.95 22.65 -32.75
C GLY A 56 -21.27 23.60 -31.77
N HIS A 57 -19.95 23.43 -31.50
CA HIS A 57 -19.19 24.23 -30.53
C HIS A 57 -18.01 24.98 -31.20
N PRO A 58 -18.23 25.88 -32.15
CA PRO A 58 -17.17 26.52 -32.92
C PRO A 58 -16.23 27.43 -32.11
N ASP A 59 -16.68 27.90 -30.94
CA ASP A 59 -15.92 28.71 -30.00
C ASP A 59 -14.76 27.95 -29.35
N LEU A 60 -14.75 26.62 -29.44
CA LEU A 60 -13.66 25.74 -28.96
C LEU A 60 -12.59 25.46 -30.05
N SER A 61 -12.73 25.94 -31.28
CA SER A 61 -11.84 25.60 -32.40
C SER A 61 -10.37 25.97 -32.16
N LYS A 62 -10.10 26.99 -31.35
CA LYS A 62 -8.75 27.47 -31.01
C LYS A 62 -8.42 27.27 -29.54
N ILE A 63 -9.14 26.40 -28.82
CA ILE A 63 -8.94 26.21 -27.38
C ILE A 63 -7.53 25.72 -27.05
N SER A 64 -6.90 26.36 -26.06
CA SER A 64 -5.59 25.98 -25.55
C SER A 64 -5.68 24.89 -24.44
N GLN A 65 -4.57 24.16 -24.25
CA GLN A 65 -4.48 23.19 -23.11
C GLN A 65 -4.67 23.88 -21.76
N GLY A 66 -4.14 25.08 -21.59
CA GLY A 66 -4.29 25.86 -20.36
C GLY A 66 -5.74 26.25 -20.08
N THR A 67 -6.53 26.59 -21.13
CA THR A 67 -7.96 26.87 -20.99
C THR A 67 -8.74 25.61 -20.60
N ILE A 68 -8.44 24.47 -21.22
CA ILE A 68 -9.03 23.17 -20.85
C ILE A 68 -8.73 22.85 -19.39
N SER A 69 -7.47 23.00 -18.99
CA SER A 69 -7.07 22.77 -17.58
C SER A 69 -7.86 23.64 -16.60
N LYS A 70 -8.04 24.92 -16.92
CA LYS A 70 -8.85 25.84 -16.10
C LYS A 70 -10.31 25.39 -15.99
N ILE A 71 -10.93 24.99 -17.11
CA ILE A 71 -12.32 24.51 -17.14
C ILE A 71 -12.46 23.23 -16.32
N LEU A 72 -11.59 22.24 -16.52
CA LEU A 72 -11.62 20.97 -15.81
C LEU A 72 -11.35 21.13 -14.31
N ASN A 73 -10.42 21.99 -13.93
CA ASN A 73 -10.14 22.28 -12.52
C ASN A 73 -11.32 22.99 -11.83
N ALA A 74 -11.97 23.93 -12.53
CA ALA A 74 -13.18 24.58 -12.01
C ALA A 74 -14.33 23.59 -11.74
N SER A 75 -14.36 22.49 -12.49
CA SER A 75 -15.36 21.41 -12.36
C SER A 75 -14.82 20.23 -11.52
N ASN A 76 -13.64 20.37 -10.92
CA ASN A 76 -12.95 19.31 -10.14
C ASN A 76 -12.76 17.98 -10.90
N ILE A 77 -12.52 18.02 -12.21
CA ILE A 77 -12.35 16.85 -13.07
C ILE A 77 -10.89 16.67 -13.44
N LYS A 78 -10.36 15.46 -13.28
CA LYS A 78 -8.96 15.11 -13.56
C LYS A 78 -8.88 13.85 -14.43
N PRO A 79 -9.23 13.91 -15.73
CA PRO A 79 -9.37 12.75 -16.63
C PRO A 79 -8.03 12.07 -16.96
N HIS A 80 -6.92 12.66 -16.52
CA HIS A 80 -5.55 12.13 -16.65
C HIS A 80 -5.08 11.37 -15.40
N LYS A 81 -5.94 11.24 -14.38
CA LYS A 81 -5.62 10.52 -13.14
C LYS A 81 -6.50 9.29 -12.97
N ILE A 82 -5.88 8.20 -12.55
CA ILE A 82 -6.57 6.98 -12.14
C ILE A 82 -6.53 6.92 -10.61
N ARG A 83 -7.66 6.68 -10.01
CA ARG A 83 -7.77 6.31 -8.60
C ARG A 83 -8.31 4.88 -8.54
N SER A 84 -7.56 4.01 -7.89
CA SER A 84 -8.01 2.63 -7.66
C SER A 84 -9.11 2.60 -6.60
N TYR A 85 -10.10 1.76 -6.80
CA TYR A 85 -11.13 1.45 -5.82
C TYR A 85 -11.39 -0.06 -5.83
N THR A 86 -11.94 -0.60 -4.76
CA THR A 86 -12.31 -2.01 -4.65
C THR A 86 -13.80 -2.18 -4.98
N ALA A 87 -14.10 -2.82 -6.12
CA ALA A 87 -15.46 -2.99 -6.62
C ALA A 87 -16.28 -4.01 -5.79
N LYS A 88 -15.62 -5.01 -5.21
CA LYS A 88 -16.25 -5.99 -4.31
C LYS A 88 -15.86 -5.66 -2.89
N VAL A 89 -16.82 -5.30 -2.07
CA VAL A 89 -16.66 -5.10 -0.65
C VAL A 89 -16.93 -6.44 0.03
N ASP A 90 -16.08 -6.82 1.01
CA ASP A 90 -16.33 -7.97 1.88
C ASP A 90 -17.69 -7.77 2.58
N PRO A 91 -18.66 -8.69 2.46
CA PRO A 91 -19.95 -8.56 3.13
C PRO A 91 -19.82 -8.37 4.65
N ASP A 92 -18.79 -8.99 5.24
CA ASP A 92 -18.49 -8.91 6.67
C ASP A 92 -17.46 -7.84 7.02
N PHE A 93 -17.21 -6.88 6.10
CA PHE A 93 -16.15 -5.88 6.26
C PHE A 93 -16.20 -5.19 7.61
N ASP A 94 -17.35 -4.68 8.02
CA ASP A 94 -17.49 -3.90 9.25
C ASP A 94 -17.26 -4.76 10.49
N ILE A 95 -17.72 -6.01 10.47
CA ILE A 95 -17.51 -6.97 11.55
C ILE A 95 -16.03 -7.32 11.69
N LYS A 96 -15.38 -7.69 10.58
CA LYS A 96 -13.94 -8.04 10.57
C LYS A 96 -13.06 -6.85 10.93
N ALA A 97 -13.35 -5.67 10.39
CA ALA A 97 -12.63 -4.45 10.72
C ALA A 97 -12.76 -4.10 12.19
N LYS A 98 -13.98 -4.23 12.77
CA LYS A 98 -14.22 -4.04 14.20
C LYS A 98 -13.39 -5.00 15.04
N ASN A 99 -13.37 -6.30 14.71
CA ASN A 99 -12.60 -7.31 15.41
C ASN A 99 -11.09 -6.98 15.40
N VAL A 100 -10.53 -6.55 14.27
CA VAL A 100 -9.13 -6.13 14.17
C VAL A 100 -8.86 -4.91 15.05
N LEU A 101 -9.75 -3.91 15.04
CA LEU A 101 -9.61 -2.70 15.86
C LEU A 101 -9.74 -3.00 17.36
N GLU A 102 -10.58 -3.96 17.75
CA GLU A 102 -10.68 -4.42 19.14
C GLU A 102 -9.36 -5.02 19.60
N VAL A 103 -8.71 -5.89 18.79
CA VAL A 103 -7.37 -6.44 19.07
C VAL A 103 -6.34 -5.31 19.24
N TYR A 104 -6.38 -4.30 18.38
CA TYR A 104 -5.45 -3.17 18.47
C TYR A 104 -5.69 -2.30 19.71
N ASN A 105 -6.95 -2.09 20.09
CA ASN A 105 -7.30 -1.38 21.30
C ASN A 105 -6.87 -2.18 22.55
N GLU A 106 -7.00 -3.51 22.52
CA GLU A 106 -6.48 -4.38 23.58
C GLU A 106 -4.96 -4.24 23.71
N ALA A 107 -4.21 -4.31 22.60
CA ALA A 107 -2.76 -4.09 22.60
C ALA A 107 -2.38 -2.72 23.19
N LYS A 108 -3.16 -1.69 22.90
CA LYS A 108 -2.95 -0.34 23.48
C LYS A 108 -3.16 -0.34 24.97
N LYS A 109 -4.23 -0.93 25.49
CA LYS A 109 -4.50 -1.05 26.92
C LYS A 109 -3.39 -1.83 27.65
N LEU A 110 -2.90 -2.92 27.06
CA LEU A 110 -1.79 -3.69 27.61
C LEU A 110 -0.50 -2.87 27.68
N ARG A 111 -0.20 -2.02 26.68
CA ARG A 111 0.95 -1.09 26.73
C ARG A 111 0.86 -0.10 27.89
N GLU A 112 -0.33 0.41 28.16
CA GLU A 112 -0.58 1.39 29.22
C GLU A 112 -0.48 0.72 30.60
N ASN A 113 -0.92 -0.52 30.71
CA ASN A 113 -0.92 -1.31 31.95
C ASN A 113 0.42 -2.02 32.25
N SER A 114 1.25 -2.30 31.22
CA SER A 114 2.53 -3.02 31.36
C SER A 114 3.56 -2.28 32.24
N LYS A 115 3.33 -1.00 32.56
CA LYS A 115 4.11 -0.29 33.58
C LYS A 115 3.88 -0.81 35.02
N LYS A 116 2.89 -1.68 35.24
CA LYS A 116 2.47 -2.16 36.56
C LYS A 116 2.68 -3.67 36.83
N LYS A 117 2.96 -4.49 35.79
CA LYS A 117 3.10 -5.95 35.95
C LYS A 117 4.04 -6.55 34.89
N ASN A 118 5.03 -7.34 35.36
CA ASN A 118 6.09 -7.89 34.50
C ASN A 118 5.70 -9.14 33.68
N GLU A 119 4.48 -9.64 33.75
CA GLU A 119 4.07 -10.84 33.03
C GLU A 119 2.80 -10.60 32.26
N LEU A 120 2.93 -10.65 30.93
CA LEU A 120 1.81 -10.70 30.01
C LEU A 120 1.58 -12.17 29.66
N ASP A 121 0.48 -12.77 30.13
CA ASP A 121 0.10 -14.15 29.83
C ASP A 121 -0.31 -14.34 28.35
N ARG A 122 -0.26 -13.27 27.56
CA ARG A 122 -0.66 -13.28 26.15
C ARG A 122 0.20 -12.37 25.27
N ALA A 123 0.36 -12.78 24.01
CA ALA A 123 0.98 -11.99 22.96
C ALA A 123 -0.06 -11.54 21.92
N ILE A 124 0.04 -10.29 21.48
CA ILE A 124 -0.80 -9.75 20.40
C ILE A 124 0.11 -9.37 19.24
N LEU A 125 -0.04 -10.09 18.13
CA LEU A 125 0.83 -10.03 16.98
C LEU A 125 0.05 -9.56 15.73
N SER A 126 0.71 -8.84 14.86
CA SER A 126 0.24 -8.56 13.49
C SER A 126 1.25 -9.18 12.53
N CYS A 127 0.81 -10.10 11.69
CA CYS A 127 1.67 -10.95 10.89
C CYS A 127 1.26 -10.94 9.42
N ASP A 128 2.25 -11.11 8.52
CA ASP A 128 2.05 -11.21 7.08
C ASP A 128 3.33 -11.70 6.39
N GLU A 129 3.29 -11.88 5.06
CA GLU A 129 4.42 -12.30 4.24
C GLU A 129 4.73 -11.32 3.12
N LYS A 130 6.00 -11.00 2.98
CA LYS A 130 6.53 -10.29 1.81
C LYS A 130 7.21 -11.28 0.89
N SER A 131 6.49 -11.71 -0.15
CA SER A 131 6.99 -12.67 -1.15
C SER A 131 7.75 -11.98 -2.27
N GLY A 132 8.59 -12.76 -2.98
CA GLY A 132 9.24 -12.32 -4.22
C GLY A 132 10.34 -11.27 -4.02
N ILE A 133 10.99 -11.22 -2.86
CA ILE A 133 12.14 -10.36 -2.61
C ILE A 133 13.29 -10.85 -3.49
N GLN A 134 13.73 -10.01 -4.44
CA GLN A 134 14.74 -10.38 -5.41
C GLN A 134 16.16 -10.21 -4.85
N ALA A 135 16.98 -11.24 -4.94
CA ALA A 135 18.41 -11.15 -4.75
C ALA A 135 19.07 -10.67 -6.05
N ILE A 136 19.43 -9.40 -6.08
CA ILE A 136 19.98 -8.73 -7.27
C ILE A 136 21.41 -8.31 -6.94
N GLY A 137 22.38 -8.71 -7.80
CA GLY A 137 23.76 -8.28 -7.76
C GLY A 137 24.10 -7.26 -8.85
N ASN A 138 25.11 -6.45 -8.62
CA ASN A 138 25.67 -5.60 -9.66
C ASN A 138 26.50 -6.44 -10.63
N LYS A 139 26.49 -6.09 -11.93
CA LYS A 139 27.44 -6.67 -12.91
C LYS A 139 28.80 -5.99 -12.80
N TYR A 140 28.80 -4.68 -12.53
CA TYR A 140 30.00 -3.87 -12.30
C TYR A 140 29.85 -3.11 -10.97
N PRO A 141 30.97 -2.78 -10.28
CA PRO A 141 30.94 -2.07 -9.01
C PRO A 141 30.24 -0.71 -9.10
N ASP A 142 29.56 -0.33 -8.02
CA ASP A 142 29.04 1.04 -7.89
C ASP A 142 30.21 2.04 -7.87
N LEU A 143 30.04 3.17 -8.56
CA LEU A 143 30.98 4.29 -8.48
C LEU A 143 30.57 5.22 -7.35
N MET A 144 31.43 5.40 -6.39
CA MET A 144 31.16 6.19 -5.20
C MET A 144 31.23 7.71 -5.47
N PRO A 145 30.55 8.53 -4.68
CA PRO A 145 30.64 9.98 -4.80
C PRO A 145 32.08 10.49 -4.68
N VAL A 146 32.41 11.52 -5.46
CA VAL A 146 33.71 12.21 -5.42
C VAL A 146 33.44 13.68 -5.13
N GLU A 147 34.01 14.20 -4.04
CA GLU A 147 33.82 15.59 -3.62
C GLU A 147 34.20 16.57 -4.75
N GLY A 148 33.33 17.54 -4.97
CA GLY A 148 33.51 18.58 -6.00
C GLY A 148 33.33 18.10 -7.46
N LYS A 149 33.10 16.79 -7.70
CA LYS A 149 32.93 16.23 -9.07
C LYS A 149 31.61 15.49 -9.24
N TYR A 150 31.36 14.47 -8.41
CA TYR A 150 30.20 13.56 -8.55
C TYR A 150 29.49 13.42 -7.22
N PRO A 151 28.31 14.04 -7.04
CA PRO A 151 27.66 14.11 -5.73
C PRO A 151 26.87 12.84 -5.35
N THR A 152 26.69 11.90 -6.27
CA THR A 152 25.83 10.71 -6.07
C THR A 152 26.55 9.42 -6.39
N ILE A 153 26.08 8.32 -5.82
CA ILE A 153 26.49 6.96 -6.25
C ILE A 153 25.96 6.75 -7.68
N ALA A 154 26.86 6.35 -8.60
CA ALA A 154 26.47 5.88 -9.92
C ALA A 154 26.48 4.35 -9.95
N ARG A 155 25.39 3.77 -10.42
CA ARG A 155 25.17 2.33 -10.50
C ARG A 155 24.88 1.92 -11.93
N ASP A 156 25.50 0.80 -12.36
CA ASP A 156 25.21 0.22 -13.65
C ASP A 156 23.75 -0.24 -13.75
N ASN A 157 23.17 -0.07 -14.92
CA ASN A 157 21.82 -0.54 -15.22
C ASN A 157 21.73 -2.06 -15.36
N GLU A 158 22.84 -2.72 -15.71
CA GLU A 158 22.89 -4.16 -15.80
C GLU A 158 23.05 -4.81 -14.42
N TYR A 159 22.33 -5.92 -14.22
CA TYR A 159 22.32 -6.63 -12.96
C TYR A 159 22.26 -8.14 -13.15
N VAL A 160 22.69 -8.87 -12.13
CA VAL A 160 22.60 -10.33 -12.05
C VAL A 160 21.48 -10.71 -11.08
N ARG A 161 20.67 -11.69 -11.44
CA ARG A 161 19.63 -12.25 -10.56
C ARG A 161 20.11 -13.54 -9.94
N HIS A 162 20.15 -13.61 -8.61
CA HIS A 162 20.53 -14.79 -7.85
C HIS A 162 19.33 -15.60 -7.37
N GLY A 163 18.11 -15.09 -7.51
CA GLY A 163 16.87 -15.75 -7.13
C GLY A 163 15.94 -14.86 -6.29
N THR A 164 15.01 -15.50 -5.59
CA THR A 164 14.01 -14.80 -4.77
C THR A 164 13.84 -15.46 -3.41
N LEU A 165 13.49 -14.66 -2.41
CA LEU A 165 13.13 -15.08 -1.06
C LEU A 165 11.76 -14.54 -0.66
N SER A 166 11.18 -15.15 0.37
CA SER A 166 9.97 -14.66 1.06
C SER A 166 10.32 -14.38 2.52
N LEU A 167 9.90 -13.23 3.01
CA LEU A 167 10.05 -12.81 4.40
C LEU A 167 8.72 -12.99 5.11
N PHE A 168 8.64 -13.91 6.06
CA PHE A 168 7.57 -14.00 7.04
C PHE A 168 7.92 -13.11 8.22
N ALA A 169 7.01 -12.27 8.65
CA ALA A 169 7.25 -11.38 9.77
C ALA A 169 6.00 -11.15 10.62
N CYS A 170 6.20 -11.06 11.92
CA CYS A 170 5.21 -10.62 12.88
C CYS A 170 5.76 -9.48 13.72
N ILE A 171 4.96 -8.45 13.92
CA ILE A 171 5.26 -7.41 14.91
C ILE A 171 4.41 -7.61 16.16
N ASN A 172 5.06 -7.66 17.32
CA ASN A 172 4.37 -7.66 18.60
C ASN A 172 3.80 -6.26 18.85
N LEU A 173 2.47 -6.17 18.91
CA LEU A 173 1.78 -4.88 19.02
C LEU A 173 1.98 -4.21 20.37
N VAL A 174 2.42 -4.92 21.39
CA VAL A 174 2.70 -4.37 22.73
C VAL A 174 4.14 -3.87 22.84
N SER A 175 5.12 -4.71 22.49
CA SER A 175 6.54 -4.39 22.63
C SER A 175 7.13 -3.66 21.41
N GLY A 176 6.58 -3.87 20.23
CA GLY A 176 7.14 -3.40 18.95
C GLY A 176 8.23 -4.31 18.37
N LYS A 177 8.59 -5.38 19.05
CA LYS A 177 9.58 -6.37 18.57
C LYS A 177 9.06 -7.14 17.37
N ILE A 178 9.95 -7.46 16.44
CA ILE A 178 9.65 -8.18 15.20
C ILE A 178 10.24 -9.57 15.30
N SER A 179 9.38 -10.59 15.17
CA SER A 179 9.80 -11.97 14.91
C SER A 179 9.71 -12.25 13.43
N HIS A 180 10.71 -12.93 12.85
CA HIS A 180 10.75 -13.14 11.42
C HIS A 180 11.41 -14.46 11.03
N LYS A 181 11.20 -14.84 9.76
CA LYS A 181 11.93 -15.91 9.09
C LYS A 181 12.02 -15.63 7.59
N VAL A 182 13.21 -15.72 7.06
CA VAL A 182 13.43 -15.68 5.61
C VAL A 182 13.42 -17.11 5.08
N LEU A 183 12.60 -17.37 4.06
CA LEU A 183 12.38 -18.69 3.47
C LEU A 183 12.34 -18.60 1.94
N PRO A 184 12.65 -19.68 1.20
CA PRO A 184 12.69 -19.64 -0.26
C PRO A 184 11.30 -19.54 -0.91
N ARG A 185 10.25 -19.90 -0.17
CA ARG A 185 8.88 -19.98 -0.69
C ARG A 185 7.87 -19.52 0.35
N ASN A 186 6.64 -19.22 -0.14
CA ASN A 186 5.49 -18.87 0.68
C ASN A 186 4.38 -19.91 0.49
N ARG A 187 4.44 -21.00 1.27
CA ARG A 187 3.48 -22.12 1.26
C ARG A 187 3.06 -22.45 2.70
N SER A 188 2.01 -23.27 2.86
CA SER A 188 1.54 -23.72 4.17
C SER A 188 2.65 -24.30 5.05
N ARG A 189 3.56 -25.09 4.46
CA ARG A 189 4.70 -25.67 5.18
C ARG A 189 5.68 -24.63 5.72
N GLU A 190 5.96 -23.60 4.94
CA GLU A 190 6.81 -22.48 5.36
C GLU A 190 6.10 -21.63 6.43
N PHE A 191 4.81 -21.41 6.30
CA PHE A 191 4.01 -20.74 7.32
C PHE A 191 3.99 -21.53 8.64
N ILE A 192 3.81 -22.85 8.60
CA ILE A 192 3.88 -23.73 9.79
C ILE A 192 5.25 -23.63 10.49
N LYS A 193 6.36 -23.62 9.72
CA LYS A 193 7.70 -23.40 10.28
C LYS A 193 7.79 -22.04 10.99
N PHE A 194 7.15 -21.02 10.40
CA PHE A 194 7.12 -19.70 11.03
C PHE A 194 6.27 -19.69 12.30
N LEU A 195 5.11 -20.35 12.32
CA LEU A 195 4.28 -20.49 13.53
C LEU A 195 5.05 -21.17 14.66
N SER A 196 5.85 -22.21 14.38
CA SER A 196 6.68 -22.87 15.40
C SER A 196 7.73 -21.93 16.02
N ILE A 197 8.29 -21.00 15.22
CA ILE A 197 9.18 -19.96 15.72
C ILE A 197 8.43 -18.97 16.60
N ILE A 198 7.25 -18.51 16.16
CA ILE A 198 6.41 -17.61 16.96
C ILE A 198 6.06 -18.26 18.31
N GLU A 199 5.72 -19.54 18.31
CA GLU A 199 5.43 -20.29 19.52
C GLU A 199 6.64 -20.32 20.47
N SER A 200 7.82 -20.65 19.97
CA SER A 200 9.03 -20.74 20.78
C SER A 200 9.52 -19.38 21.32
N THR A 201 9.31 -18.31 20.55
CA THR A 201 9.77 -16.96 20.92
C THR A 201 8.78 -16.21 21.80
N ASN A 202 7.53 -16.68 21.93
CA ASN A 202 6.51 -16.09 22.81
C ASN A 202 6.03 -17.11 23.83
N PRO A 203 6.72 -17.26 24.97
CA PRO A 203 6.38 -18.22 26.02
C PRO A 203 5.17 -17.76 26.85
N VAL A 204 4.03 -17.57 26.22
CA VAL A 204 2.75 -17.11 26.78
C VAL A 204 1.65 -18.15 26.56
N GLU A 205 0.55 -18.07 27.29
CA GLU A 205 -0.56 -19.01 27.18
C GLU A 205 -1.43 -18.79 25.94
N GLU A 206 -1.62 -17.54 25.52
CA GLU A 206 -2.45 -17.18 24.39
C GLU A 206 -1.68 -16.28 23.41
N ILE A 207 -1.78 -16.59 22.12
CA ILE A 207 -1.24 -15.76 21.02
C ILE A 207 -2.39 -15.33 20.12
N THR A 208 -2.78 -14.07 20.21
CA THR A 208 -3.72 -13.47 19.25
C THR A 208 -2.94 -12.92 18.07
N MET A 209 -3.29 -13.33 16.86
CA MET A 209 -2.58 -13.00 15.62
C MET A 209 -3.52 -12.41 14.58
N THR A 210 -3.29 -11.16 14.19
CA THR A 210 -3.97 -10.56 13.02
C THR A 210 -3.26 -10.96 11.74
N LEU A 211 -4.03 -11.43 10.75
CA LEU A 211 -3.57 -11.98 9.47
C LEU A 211 -4.48 -11.50 8.34
N ASP A 212 -3.98 -11.56 7.11
CA ASP A 212 -4.82 -11.45 5.93
C ASP A 212 -5.52 -12.78 5.59
N ASN A 213 -6.34 -12.77 4.53
CA ASN A 213 -7.10 -13.96 4.11
C ASN A 213 -6.30 -14.85 3.13
N TYR A 214 -4.97 -14.86 3.20
CA TYR A 214 -4.18 -15.70 2.31
C TYR A 214 -4.42 -17.18 2.60
N LYS A 215 -4.51 -17.99 1.54
CA LYS A 215 -4.94 -19.40 1.63
C LYS A 215 -4.03 -20.28 2.50
N THR A 216 -2.77 -19.92 2.68
CA THR A 216 -1.83 -20.67 3.53
C THR A 216 -2.24 -20.62 5.00
N HIS A 217 -2.87 -19.52 5.45
CA HIS A 217 -3.28 -19.33 6.84
C HIS A 217 -4.44 -20.24 7.24
N THR A 218 -5.28 -20.64 6.29
CA THR A 218 -6.48 -21.46 6.53
C THR A 218 -6.39 -22.86 5.89
N SER A 219 -5.21 -23.25 5.41
CA SER A 219 -4.99 -24.55 4.76
C SER A 219 -5.24 -25.71 5.72
N LYS A 220 -5.49 -26.91 5.16
CA LYS A 220 -5.67 -28.13 5.98
C LYS A 220 -4.42 -28.44 6.80
N GLU A 221 -3.23 -28.28 6.20
CA GLU A 221 -1.97 -28.51 6.89
C GLU A 221 -1.77 -27.55 8.07
N THR A 222 -2.08 -26.27 7.88
CA THR A 222 -2.00 -25.28 8.95
C THR A 222 -2.96 -25.60 10.09
N ARG A 223 -4.20 -25.96 9.79
CA ARG A 223 -5.19 -26.35 10.80
C ARG A 223 -4.72 -27.60 11.57
N SER A 224 -4.29 -28.63 10.85
CA SER A 224 -3.78 -29.86 11.48
C SER A 224 -2.59 -29.57 12.40
N TYR A 225 -1.69 -28.65 12.02
CA TYR A 225 -0.60 -28.24 12.90
C TYR A 225 -1.11 -27.53 14.16
N LEU A 226 -2.05 -26.58 14.02
CA LEU A 226 -2.62 -25.85 15.15
C LEU A 226 -3.33 -26.76 16.15
N ASP A 227 -3.94 -27.85 15.67
CA ASP A 227 -4.58 -28.87 16.52
C ASP A 227 -3.58 -29.66 17.35
N THR A 228 -2.31 -29.75 16.91
CA THR A 228 -1.26 -30.51 17.64
C THR A 228 -0.59 -29.71 18.74
N ILE A 229 -0.64 -28.39 18.69
CA ILE A 229 0.02 -27.53 19.67
C ILE A 229 -0.93 -27.16 20.81
N LYS A 230 -0.44 -27.32 22.04
CA LYS A 230 -1.24 -27.07 23.26
C LYS A 230 -1.61 -25.58 23.42
N ARG A 231 -0.93 -24.68 22.75
CA ARG A 231 -1.17 -23.24 22.87
C ARG A 231 -2.28 -22.81 21.95
N LYS A 232 -3.10 -21.91 22.45
CA LYS A 232 -4.24 -21.39 21.71
C LYS A 232 -3.83 -20.20 20.86
N PHE A 233 -3.56 -20.46 19.56
CA PHE A 233 -3.50 -19.39 18.57
C PHE A 233 -4.92 -18.93 18.24
N LYS A 234 -5.17 -17.64 18.44
CA LYS A 234 -6.42 -16.99 18.03
C LYS A 234 -6.14 -16.15 16.80
N PHE A 235 -6.58 -16.60 15.63
CA PHE A 235 -6.46 -15.85 14.38
C PHE A 235 -7.61 -14.86 14.22
N VAL A 236 -7.27 -13.61 13.88
CA VAL A 236 -8.21 -12.53 13.57
C VAL A 236 -7.89 -12.04 12.18
N PHE A 237 -8.78 -12.33 11.23
CA PHE A 237 -8.57 -12.00 9.83
C PHE A 237 -9.00 -10.59 9.49
N THR A 238 -8.18 -9.88 8.69
CA THR A 238 -8.58 -8.60 8.10
C THR A 238 -9.71 -8.80 7.08
N PRO A 239 -10.52 -7.78 6.80
CA PRO A 239 -11.45 -7.85 5.68
C PRO A 239 -10.73 -8.11 4.35
N ILE A 240 -11.42 -8.73 3.40
CA ILE A 240 -10.88 -8.97 2.06
C ILE A 240 -10.53 -7.62 1.41
N HIS A 241 -9.36 -7.53 0.79
CA HIS A 241 -8.79 -6.31 0.18
C HIS A 241 -8.54 -5.16 1.17
N ALA A 242 -8.38 -5.46 2.45
CA ALA A 242 -8.08 -4.47 3.49
C ALA A 242 -6.74 -4.75 4.20
N SER A 243 -5.69 -5.15 3.46
CA SER A 243 -4.34 -5.37 3.99
C SER A 243 -3.79 -4.13 4.73
N TRP A 244 -4.21 -2.92 4.33
CA TRP A 244 -3.87 -1.67 5.02
C TRP A 244 -4.32 -1.61 6.49
N LEU A 245 -5.27 -2.46 6.92
CA LEU A 245 -5.60 -2.66 8.33
C LEU A 245 -4.57 -3.53 9.06
N ASN A 246 -3.70 -4.25 8.35
CA ASN A 246 -2.67 -5.07 8.96
C ASN A 246 -1.47 -4.20 9.36
N ALA A 247 -1.19 -4.08 10.67
CA ALA A 247 -0.16 -3.17 11.18
C ALA A 247 1.26 -3.49 10.71
N ILE A 248 1.54 -4.76 10.35
CA ILE A 248 2.83 -5.21 9.82
C ILE A 248 3.19 -4.57 8.48
N GLU A 249 2.22 -4.09 7.70
CA GLU A 249 2.45 -3.45 6.40
C GLU A 249 3.34 -2.20 6.52
N ASN A 250 3.26 -1.48 7.64
CA ASN A 250 4.16 -0.36 7.92
C ASN A 250 5.63 -0.82 8.02
N PHE A 251 5.88 -1.98 8.60
CA PHE A 251 7.21 -2.57 8.63
C PHE A 251 7.67 -2.96 7.23
N PHE A 252 6.83 -3.63 6.42
CA PHE A 252 7.18 -3.98 5.04
C PHE A 252 7.45 -2.76 4.17
N SER A 253 6.73 -1.67 4.36
CA SER A 253 7.01 -0.41 3.68
C SER A 253 8.36 0.18 4.11
N ARG A 254 8.70 0.09 5.40
CA ARG A 254 9.96 0.57 5.95
C ARG A 254 11.16 -0.23 5.46
N ILE A 255 11.12 -1.57 5.54
CA ILE A 255 12.23 -2.42 5.05
C ILE A 255 12.42 -2.26 3.53
N THR A 256 11.32 -2.13 2.78
CA THR A 256 11.40 -1.90 1.33
C THR A 256 12.15 -0.61 1.01
N ARG A 257 11.81 0.48 1.68
CA ARG A 257 12.42 1.80 1.44
C ARG A 257 13.86 1.87 1.93
N ASN A 258 14.14 1.31 3.10
CA ASN A 258 15.44 1.52 3.77
C ASN A 258 16.49 0.47 3.39
N LEU A 259 16.06 -0.72 2.96
CA LEU A 259 16.98 -1.82 2.62
C LEU A 259 16.73 -2.34 1.20
N LEU A 260 15.55 -2.93 0.95
CA LEU A 260 15.31 -3.71 -0.26
C LEU A 260 15.31 -2.87 -1.55
N GLY A 261 14.98 -1.58 -1.49
CA GLY A 261 14.95 -0.68 -2.64
C GLY A 261 16.33 -0.37 -3.22
N THR A 262 17.39 -0.50 -2.42
CA THR A 262 18.75 -0.13 -2.82
C THR A 262 19.75 -1.25 -2.70
N ILE A 263 19.40 -2.36 -2.03
CA ILE A 263 20.29 -3.47 -1.75
C ILE A 263 20.85 -4.09 -3.05
N ARG A 264 22.13 -4.45 -3.01
CA ARG A 264 22.79 -5.35 -3.97
C ARG A 264 23.51 -6.43 -3.18
N VAL A 265 23.45 -7.66 -3.69
CA VAL A 265 23.97 -8.86 -3.01
C VAL A 265 24.62 -9.77 -4.04
N GLU A 266 25.56 -10.58 -3.59
CA GLU A 266 26.26 -11.56 -4.42
C GLU A 266 25.58 -12.95 -4.37
N SER A 267 24.66 -13.15 -3.43
CA SER A 267 23.94 -14.43 -3.27
C SER A 267 22.61 -14.27 -2.55
N ILE A 268 21.79 -15.33 -2.61
CA ILE A 268 20.55 -15.46 -1.83
C ILE A 268 20.87 -15.46 -0.33
N ASP A 269 21.95 -16.12 0.08
CA ASP A 269 22.35 -16.23 1.49
C ASP A 269 22.76 -14.87 2.06
N GLU A 270 23.43 -14.04 1.27
CA GLU A 270 23.76 -12.69 1.66
C GLU A 270 22.48 -11.84 1.85
N LEU A 271 21.51 -11.97 0.92
CA LEU A 271 20.22 -11.28 1.07
C LEU A 271 19.53 -11.66 2.38
N SER A 272 19.47 -12.97 2.69
CA SER A 272 18.89 -13.45 3.94
C SER A 272 19.58 -12.85 5.16
N LYS A 273 20.91 -12.96 5.23
CA LYS A 273 21.71 -12.42 6.34
C LYS A 273 21.50 -10.90 6.54
N ARG A 274 21.42 -10.15 5.45
CA ARG A 274 21.23 -8.70 5.53
C ARG A 274 19.81 -8.31 5.96
N ILE A 275 18.79 -9.12 5.63
CA ILE A 275 17.43 -8.96 6.15
C ILE A 275 17.42 -9.27 7.64
N ASP A 276 18.06 -10.37 8.07
CA ASP A 276 18.13 -10.78 9.48
C ASP A 276 18.80 -9.67 10.31
N LEU A 277 19.98 -9.20 9.89
CA LEU A 277 20.71 -8.12 10.55
C LEU A 277 19.91 -6.81 10.64
N TYR A 278 19.18 -6.45 9.58
CA TYR A 278 18.33 -5.26 9.60
C TYR A 278 17.21 -5.36 10.64
N ILE A 279 16.60 -6.54 10.78
CA ILE A 279 15.53 -6.75 11.76
C ILE A 279 16.09 -6.80 13.19
N GLU A 280 17.27 -7.41 13.39
CA GLU A 280 17.99 -7.38 14.68
C GLU A 280 18.26 -5.94 15.11
N GLN A 281 18.77 -5.11 14.23
CA GLN A 281 18.98 -3.67 14.45
C GLN A 281 17.68 -2.93 14.86
N LEU A 282 16.57 -3.25 14.21
CA LEU A 282 15.27 -2.67 14.60
C LEU A 282 14.77 -3.15 15.96
N ASN A 283 15.16 -4.35 16.35
CA ASN A 283 14.78 -4.94 17.64
C ASN A 283 15.64 -4.46 18.82
N GLU A 284 16.77 -3.80 18.56
CA GLU A 284 17.54 -3.09 19.61
C GLU A 284 16.74 -1.91 20.16
N GLU A 285 16.05 -1.15 19.26
CA GLU A 285 15.18 -0.02 19.63
C GLU A 285 13.77 -0.21 19.02
N PRO A 286 12.93 -1.08 19.58
CA PRO A 286 11.67 -1.45 18.98
C PRO A 286 10.70 -0.27 18.91
N THR A 287 10.18 0.01 17.73
CA THR A 287 9.16 1.04 17.52
C THR A 287 7.77 0.43 17.66
N LYS A 288 7.03 0.86 18.67
CA LYS A 288 5.63 0.41 18.86
C LYS A 288 4.76 0.94 17.74
N PRO A 289 4.01 0.09 17.02
CA PRO A 289 3.13 0.55 15.95
C PRO A 289 2.04 1.47 16.48
N SER A 290 1.75 2.53 15.77
CA SER A 290 0.61 3.40 16.02
C SER A 290 -0.34 3.35 14.84
N TRP A 291 -1.63 3.27 15.09
CA TRP A 291 -2.67 3.31 14.08
C TRP A 291 -3.63 4.46 14.34
N LYS A 292 -3.99 5.16 13.27
CA LYS A 292 -4.88 6.33 13.31
C LYS A 292 -6.26 6.05 12.70
N TYR A 293 -6.51 4.82 12.30
CA TYR A 293 -7.75 4.47 11.62
C TYR A 293 -8.94 4.51 12.58
N ARG A 294 -10.04 5.15 12.13
CA ARG A 294 -11.34 5.19 12.80
C ARG A 294 -12.40 4.75 11.79
N LEU A 295 -13.32 3.87 12.19
CA LEU A 295 -14.42 3.39 11.34
C LEU A 295 -15.33 4.53 10.83
N GLU A 296 -15.36 5.66 11.55
CA GLU A 296 -16.20 6.83 11.25
C GLU A 296 -15.72 7.66 10.04
N GLN A 297 -14.51 7.41 9.53
CA GLN A 297 -13.92 8.18 8.42
C GLN A 297 -14.21 7.59 7.02
N LYS A 298 -15.26 6.80 6.88
CA LYS A 298 -15.67 6.28 5.57
C LYS A 298 -16.36 7.37 4.76
N GLU A 299 -15.69 7.94 3.78
CA GLU A 299 -16.36 8.71 2.72
C GLU A 299 -17.14 7.72 1.82
N LYS A 300 -18.46 7.78 1.90
CA LYS A 300 -19.34 7.06 0.98
C LYS A 300 -19.32 7.77 -0.37
N ILE A 301 -18.86 7.11 -1.41
CA ILE A 301 -19.08 7.57 -2.78
C ILE A 301 -20.52 7.23 -3.18
N PRO A 302 -21.20 8.09 -3.96
CA PRO A 302 -22.48 7.75 -4.55
C PRO A 302 -22.39 6.44 -5.34
N GLY A 303 -23.18 5.43 -4.95
CA GLY A 303 -23.13 4.07 -5.53
C GLY A 303 -22.71 2.97 -4.57
N GLY A 304 -22.48 3.26 -3.28
CA GLY A 304 -22.18 2.24 -2.26
C GLY A 304 -20.73 1.75 -2.24
N ILE A 305 -19.84 2.43 -2.93
CA ILE A 305 -18.40 2.09 -3.01
C ILE A 305 -17.68 2.79 -1.85
N ILE A 306 -16.92 2.03 -1.05
CA ILE A 306 -16.09 2.54 0.04
C ILE A 306 -14.68 2.79 -0.50
N ILE A 307 -14.16 4.01 -0.34
CA ILE A 307 -12.77 4.38 -0.68
C ILE A 307 -11.91 4.37 0.56
#